data_5004419d7ba1ef1ac4aa33f4b55e3f22
#
_entry.id   5004419d7ba1ef1ac4aa33f4b55e3f22
#
_cell.length_a   1.000
_cell.length_b   1.000
_cell.length_c   1.000
_cell.angle_alpha   90.00
_cell.angle_beta   90.00
_cell.angle_gamma   90.00
#
_symmetry.space_group_name_H-M   'P 1'
#
loop_
_entity.id
_entity.type
_entity.pdbx_description
1 polymer ?
#
loop_
_entity_poly.entity_id
_entity_poly.type
_entity_poly.pdbx_seq_one_letter_code
_entity_poly.pdbx_strand_id
1 'polypeptide(L)'
;MPLFVVEYTYSPETSALRDDHRTQHRAWLTELLRRKIMRSSGPLASGHGALFIVDAEDEDAVARLFAHDPFAEEKLVANVQIREWAPAMGEFSE
;
A
#
# COMPACT_ATOMS: atom_id res chain seq x y z
N MET A 1 12.99 -7.24 -9.89
CA MET A 1 11.54 -7.34 -10.15
C MET A 1 10.97 -5.97 -10.45
N PRO A 2 9.90 -5.87 -11.23
CA PRO A 2 9.32 -4.56 -11.49
C PRO A 2 8.76 -3.92 -10.22
N LEU A 3 8.66 -2.60 -10.27
CA LEU A 3 8.03 -1.83 -9.20
C LEU A 3 6.57 -1.55 -9.56
N PHE A 4 5.75 -1.47 -8.52
CA PHE A 4 4.34 -1.13 -8.67
C PHE A 4 4.00 0.00 -7.71
N VAL A 5 3.12 0.88 -8.16
CA VAL A 5 2.53 1.90 -7.29
C VAL A 5 1.15 1.41 -6.91
N VAL A 6 0.89 1.32 -5.62
CA VAL A 6 -0.43 1.01 -5.09
C VAL A 6 -0.99 2.27 -4.46
N GLU A 7 -2.18 2.65 -4.86
CA GLU A 7 -2.84 3.82 -4.29
C GLU A 7 -4.15 3.40 -3.64
N TYR A 8 -4.29 3.73 -2.35
CA TYR A 8 -5.52 3.53 -1.60
C TYR A 8 -6.33 4.82 -1.59
N THR A 9 -7.64 4.69 -1.72
CA THR A 9 -8.59 5.77 -1.43
C THR A 9 -9.38 5.37 -0.18
N TYR A 10 -9.48 6.28 0.78
CA TYR A 10 -10.23 6.06 2.02
C TYR A 10 -11.53 6.86 2.01
N SER A 11 -12.59 6.25 2.57
CA SER A 11 -13.84 6.94 2.82
C SER A 11 -13.79 7.56 4.23
N PRO A 12 -14.28 8.80 4.42
CA PRO A 12 -14.35 9.40 5.76
C PRO A 12 -15.18 8.58 6.75
N GLU A 13 -16.15 7.83 6.24
CA GLU A 13 -17.07 7.03 7.06
C GLU A 13 -16.36 5.91 7.84
N THR A 14 -15.22 5.43 7.35
CA THR A 14 -14.47 4.34 8.00
C THR A 14 -13.27 4.84 8.79
N SER A 15 -13.13 6.15 8.98
CA SER A 15 -11.97 6.74 9.64
C SER A 15 -11.73 6.19 11.05
N ALA A 16 -12.79 6.10 11.87
CA ALA A 16 -12.66 5.59 13.23
C ALA A 16 -12.24 4.13 13.25
N LEU A 17 -12.76 3.31 12.32
CA LEU A 17 -12.40 1.91 12.23
C LEU A 17 -10.94 1.74 11.76
N ARG A 18 -10.47 2.60 10.86
CA ARG A 18 -9.06 2.58 10.49
C ARG A 18 -8.16 2.93 11.69
N ASP A 19 -8.57 3.88 12.53
CA ASP A 19 -7.81 4.19 13.73
C ASP A 19 -7.70 2.97 14.66
N ASP A 20 -8.79 2.21 14.78
CA ASP A 20 -8.81 1.00 15.62
C ASP A 20 -7.91 -0.11 15.06
N HIS A 21 -7.70 -0.15 13.76
CA HIS A 21 -6.91 -1.20 13.09
C HIS A 21 -5.53 -0.72 12.66
N ARG A 22 -5.13 0.51 13.00
CA ARG A 22 -3.90 1.11 12.50
C ARG A 22 -2.65 0.39 13.00
N THR A 23 -2.65 -0.10 14.22
CA THR A 23 -1.51 -0.81 14.77
C THR A 23 -1.22 -2.08 13.96
N GLN A 24 -2.26 -2.86 13.65
CA GLN A 24 -2.11 -4.08 12.84
C GLN A 24 -1.69 -3.76 11.41
N HIS A 25 -2.28 -2.71 10.82
CA HIS A 25 -1.93 -2.26 9.48
C HIS A 25 -0.45 -1.88 9.41
N ARG A 26 0.03 -1.09 10.38
CA ARG A 26 1.44 -0.68 10.43
C ARG A 26 2.39 -1.83 10.67
N ALA A 27 1.98 -2.82 11.48
CA ALA A 27 2.81 -3.99 11.70
C ALA A 27 2.99 -4.79 10.42
N TRP A 28 1.92 -4.94 9.62
CA TRP A 28 1.97 -5.60 8.32
C TRP A 28 2.89 -4.85 7.36
N LEU A 29 2.78 -3.53 7.28
CA LEU A 29 3.65 -2.69 6.44
C LEU A 29 5.11 -2.80 6.88
N THR A 30 5.37 -2.76 8.18
CA THR A 30 6.72 -2.84 8.73
C THR A 30 7.39 -4.15 8.33
N GLU A 31 6.65 -5.26 8.36
CA GLU A 31 7.17 -6.56 7.93
C GLU A 31 7.53 -6.55 6.44
N LEU A 32 6.68 -5.97 5.59
CA LEU A 32 6.96 -5.87 4.17
C LEU A 32 8.17 -4.98 3.90
N LEU A 33 8.31 -3.91 4.67
CA LEU A 33 9.46 -3.00 4.56
C LEU A 33 10.75 -3.73 4.95
N ARG A 34 10.73 -4.48 6.06
CA ARG A 34 11.86 -5.26 6.53
C ARG A 34 12.31 -6.29 5.48
N ARG A 35 11.35 -6.91 4.80
CA ARG A 35 11.62 -7.91 3.75
C ARG A 35 11.94 -7.27 2.40
N LYS A 36 11.94 -5.95 2.31
CA LYS A 36 12.23 -5.19 1.08
C LYS A 36 11.22 -5.48 -0.05
N ILE A 37 10.05 -5.96 0.30
CA ILE A 37 8.93 -6.10 -0.63
C ILE A 37 8.32 -4.73 -0.85
N MET A 38 8.07 -3.99 0.23
CA MET A 38 7.64 -2.60 0.13
C MET A 38 8.86 -1.69 0.25
N ARG A 39 8.98 -0.75 -0.66
CA ARG A 39 10.12 0.15 -0.75
C ARG A 39 9.86 1.50 -0.10
N SER A 40 8.59 1.94 -0.07
CA SER A 40 8.20 3.20 0.52
C SER A 40 6.69 3.21 0.69
N SER A 41 6.19 3.92 1.69
CA SER A 41 4.76 4.12 1.87
C SER A 41 4.50 5.38 2.68
N GLY A 42 3.32 5.95 2.51
CA GLY A 42 2.89 7.08 3.31
C GLY A 42 1.49 7.52 2.95
N PRO A 43 0.83 8.24 3.87
CA PRO A 43 -0.49 8.79 3.58
C PRO A 43 -0.37 9.94 2.59
N LEU A 44 -1.41 10.13 1.78
CA LEU A 44 -1.53 11.33 0.97
C LEU A 44 -1.75 12.53 1.90
N ALA A 45 -1.23 13.70 1.51
CA ALA A 45 -1.33 14.91 2.33
C ALA A 45 -2.77 15.28 2.64
N SER A 46 -3.72 14.92 1.78
CA SER A 46 -5.14 15.17 2.00
C SER A 46 -5.72 14.35 3.16
N GLY A 47 -5.08 13.24 3.54
CA GLY A 47 -5.61 12.31 4.53
C GLY A 47 -6.64 11.33 3.97
N HIS A 48 -6.93 11.40 2.66
CA HIS A 48 -7.97 10.58 2.04
C HIS A 48 -7.43 9.36 1.29
N GLY A 49 -6.19 9.01 1.52
CA GLY A 49 -5.59 7.85 0.87
C GLY A 49 -4.15 7.64 1.29
N ALA A 50 -3.51 6.68 0.62
CA ALA A 50 -2.12 6.34 0.88
C ALA A 50 -1.48 5.83 -0.41
N LEU A 51 -0.16 5.94 -0.48
CA LEU A 51 0.63 5.48 -1.61
C LEU A 51 1.68 4.50 -1.12
N PHE A 52 1.89 3.45 -1.89
CA PHE A 52 2.88 2.41 -1.59
C PHE A 52 3.69 2.12 -2.85
N ILE A 53 4.99 1.93 -2.68
CA ILE A 53 5.87 1.49 -3.77
C ILE A 53 6.34 0.09 -3.41
N VAL A 54 6.07 -0.87 -4.29
CA VAL A 54 6.18 -2.29 -4.01
C VAL A 54 6.98 -2.99 -5.10
N ASP A 55 7.88 -3.88 -4.69
CA ASP A 55 8.62 -4.76 -5.57
C ASP A 55 7.84 -6.08 -5.68
N ALA A 56 7.45 -6.48 -6.88
CA ALA A 56 6.68 -7.71 -7.05
C ALA A 56 6.85 -8.26 -8.46
N GLU A 57 6.51 -9.52 -8.63
CA GLU A 57 6.67 -10.20 -9.90
C GLU A 57 5.71 -9.69 -10.96
N ASP A 58 4.46 -9.47 -10.58
CA ASP A 58 3.41 -8.97 -11.46
C ASP A 58 2.28 -8.31 -10.65
N GLU A 59 1.32 -7.74 -11.37
CA GLU A 59 0.19 -7.04 -10.75
C GLU A 59 -0.66 -7.98 -9.88
N ASP A 60 -0.86 -9.22 -10.32
CA ASP A 60 -1.64 -10.20 -9.55
C ASP A 60 -0.97 -10.53 -8.22
N ALA A 61 0.36 -10.60 -8.19
CA ALA A 61 1.11 -10.82 -6.95
C ALA A 61 0.89 -9.66 -5.98
N VAL A 62 0.86 -8.42 -6.49
CA VAL A 62 0.58 -7.23 -5.65
C VAL A 62 -0.83 -7.29 -5.10
N ALA A 63 -1.81 -7.64 -5.95
CA ALA A 63 -3.21 -7.72 -5.51
C ALA A 63 -3.38 -8.77 -4.41
N ARG A 64 -2.75 -9.94 -4.56
CA ARG A 64 -2.81 -10.99 -3.54
C ARG A 64 -2.15 -10.54 -2.22
N LEU A 65 -1.03 -9.86 -2.33
CA LEU A 65 -0.31 -9.35 -1.15
C LEU A 65 -1.17 -8.35 -0.37
N PHE A 66 -1.74 -7.37 -1.07
CA PHE A 66 -2.49 -6.30 -0.42
C PHE A 66 -3.85 -6.76 0.09
N ALA A 67 -4.37 -7.89 -0.38
CA ALA A 67 -5.57 -8.49 0.18
C ALA A 67 -5.36 -8.92 1.66
N HIS A 68 -4.11 -9.09 2.09
CA HIS A 68 -3.77 -9.45 3.47
C HIS A 68 -3.55 -8.24 4.37
N ASP A 69 -3.58 -7.02 3.84
CA ASP A 69 -3.52 -5.83 4.69
C ASP A 69 -4.72 -5.86 5.65
N PRO A 70 -4.50 -5.70 6.97
CA PRO A 70 -5.62 -5.62 7.92
C PRO A 70 -6.69 -4.61 7.53
N PHE A 71 -6.33 -3.48 6.92
CA PHE A 71 -7.32 -2.53 6.41
C PHE A 71 -8.18 -3.15 5.29
N ALA A 72 -7.56 -3.90 4.40
CA ALA A 72 -8.29 -4.55 3.30
C ALA A 72 -9.19 -5.68 3.82
N GLU A 73 -8.69 -6.48 4.76
CA GLU A 73 -9.45 -7.57 5.36
C GLU A 73 -10.71 -7.08 6.07
N GLU A 74 -10.65 -5.89 6.68
CA GLU A 74 -11.78 -5.29 7.39
C GLU A 74 -12.61 -4.38 6.49
N LYS A 75 -12.34 -4.36 5.18
CA LYS A 75 -13.06 -3.57 4.19
C LYS A 75 -13.02 -2.07 4.48
N LEU A 76 -11.84 -1.58 4.91
CA LEU A 76 -11.65 -0.19 5.29
C LEU A 76 -11.00 0.65 4.18
N VAL A 77 -10.78 0.06 3.00
CA VAL A 77 -10.22 0.74 1.83
C VAL A 77 -11.31 0.84 0.78
N ALA A 78 -11.67 2.06 0.41
CA ALA A 78 -12.77 2.30 -0.53
C ALA A 78 -12.39 1.91 -1.96
N ASN A 79 -11.12 2.14 -2.34
CA ASN A 79 -10.65 1.81 -3.68
C ASN A 79 -9.15 1.53 -3.64
N VAL A 80 -8.71 0.59 -4.47
CA VAL A 80 -7.29 0.25 -4.62
C VAL A 80 -6.96 0.30 -6.11
N GLN A 81 -5.90 1.05 -6.45
CA GLN A 81 -5.38 1.06 -7.81
C GLN A 81 -3.95 0.53 -7.78
N ILE A 82 -3.64 -0.38 -8.69
CA ILE A 82 -2.33 -1.00 -8.80
C ILE A 82 -1.83 -0.73 -10.22
N ARG A 83 -0.64 -0.12 -10.32
CA ARG A 83 -0.05 0.20 -11.62
C ARG A 83 1.42 -0.15 -11.62
N GLU A 84 1.89 -0.82 -12.66
CA GLU A 84 3.32 -0.99 -12.84
C GLU A 84 3.96 0.37 -13.11
N TRP A 85 5.14 0.59 -12.50
CA TRP A 85 5.84 1.86 -12.59
C TRP A 85 7.29 1.63 -12.99
N ALA A 86 7.74 2.34 -14.01
CA ALA A 86 9.12 2.25 -14.49
C ALA A 86 9.85 3.56 -14.16
N PRO A 87 10.40 3.68 -12.93
CA PRO A 87 11.11 4.91 -12.56
C PRO A 87 12.34 5.10 -13.44
N ALA A 88 12.48 6.29 -14.00
CA ALA A 88 13.58 6.60 -14.92
C ALA A 88 14.76 7.28 -14.22
N MET A 89 14.48 8.09 -13.19
CA MET A 89 15.51 8.82 -12.44
C MET A 89 15.12 8.88 -10.97
N GLY A 90 16.12 9.00 -10.10
CA GLY A 90 15.91 9.14 -8.67
C GLY A 90 16.16 7.85 -7.91
N GLU A 91 15.69 7.81 -6.66
CA GLU A 91 16.01 6.74 -5.72
C GLU A 91 15.60 5.34 -6.21
N PHE A 92 14.50 5.25 -6.93
CA PHE A 92 13.94 3.96 -7.33
C PHE A 92 14.35 3.53 -8.74
N SER A 93 15.11 4.37 -9.44
CA SER A 93 15.65 3.99 -10.74
C SER A 93 16.90 3.11 -10.56
N GLU A 94 17.17 2.29 -11.54
CA GLU A 94 18.36 1.43 -11.56
C GLU A 94 19.49 2.04 -12.37
#